data_090d47520def642e98613cfa9e0fc14c
#
_entry.id   090d47520def642e98613cfa9e0fc14c
#
_cell.length_a   1.000
_cell.length_b   1.000
_cell.length_c   1.000
_cell.angle_alpha   90.00
_cell.angle_beta   90.00
_cell.angle_gamma   90.00
#
_symmetry.space_group_name_H-M   'P 1'
#
loop_
_entity.id
_entity.type
_entity.pdbx_description
1 polymer ?
#
loop_
_entity_poly.entity_id
_entity_poly.type
_entity_poly.pdbx_seq_one_letter_code
_entity_poly.pdbx_strand_id
1 'polypeptide(L)'
;MADLKLVYAAPTEETALNELELFKDKWDSKYPKIYKSWHDNWATLSTYFKYPEAVRRLIYSTNAIEGFNRQLRKVTRSKTVFPSDDSLLKMLYLATMDITKKWTGHRQDWGQIHSQLEIYFEERLAGRNL
;
A
#
# COMPACT_ATOMS: atom_id res chain seq x y z
N MET A 1 6.97 -6.75 15.19
CA MET A 1 6.76 -6.29 13.77
C MET A 1 7.39 -7.23 12.74
N ALA A 2 8.62 -7.76 12.97
CA ALA A 2 9.28 -8.68 12.02
C ALA A 2 8.47 -9.98 11.80
N ASP A 3 7.91 -10.56 12.84
CA ASP A 3 7.18 -11.83 12.74
C ASP A 3 5.85 -11.72 11.97
N LEU A 4 5.12 -10.60 12.11
CA LEU A 4 3.93 -10.35 11.26
C LEU A 4 4.30 -10.17 9.78
N LYS A 5 5.53 -9.73 9.47
CA LYS A 5 5.99 -9.66 8.09
C LYS A 5 6.05 -11.05 7.44
N LEU A 6 6.39 -12.09 8.20
CA LEU A 6 6.40 -13.46 7.70
C LEU A 6 5.00 -13.90 7.24
N VAL A 7 3.95 -13.46 7.93
CA VAL A 7 2.57 -13.76 7.56
C VAL A 7 2.21 -13.14 6.21
N TYR A 8 2.33 -11.83 6.06
CA TYR A 8 1.89 -11.17 4.81
C TYR A 8 2.88 -11.28 3.65
N ALA A 9 4.13 -11.63 3.91
CA ALA A 9 5.11 -11.93 2.87
C ALA A 9 5.15 -13.41 2.47
N ALA A 10 4.33 -14.25 3.07
CA ALA A 10 4.26 -15.67 2.73
C ALA A 10 3.86 -15.89 1.26
N PRO A 11 4.38 -16.92 0.60
CA PRO A 11 4.10 -17.18 -0.81
C PRO A 11 2.64 -17.59 -1.05
N THR A 12 2.03 -18.31 -0.12
CA THR A 12 0.66 -18.83 -0.22
C THR A 12 -0.16 -18.50 1.02
N GLU A 13 -1.49 -18.56 0.90
CA GLU A 13 -2.41 -18.39 2.02
C GLU A 13 -2.18 -19.45 3.12
N GLU A 14 -1.94 -20.71 2.74
CA GLU A 14 -1.66 -21.80 3.67
C GLU A 14 -0.40 -21.54 4.50
N THR A 15 0.68 -21.13 3.84
CA THR A 15 1.93 -20.77 4.53
C THR A 15 1.70 -19.58 5.46
N ALA A 16 0.91 -18.59 5.03
CA ALA A 16 0.59 -17.42 5.86
C ALA A 16 -0.21 -17.79 7.11
N LEU A 17 -1.16 -18.72 7.00
CA LEU A 17 -1.88 -19.23 8.17
C LEU A 17 -0.96 -19.93 9.15
N ASN A 18 -0.04 -20.78 8.67
CA ASN A 18 0.96 -21.43 9.51
C ASN A 18 1.83 -20.42 10.25
N GLU A 19 2.29 -19.36 9.55
CA GLU A 19 3.06 -18.27 10.18
C GLU A 19 2.23 -17.50 11.22
N LEU A 20 0.93 -17.34 10.99
CA LEU A 20 0.02 -16.69 11.94
C LEU A 20 -0.16 -17.53 13.21
N GLU A 21 -0.24 -18.86 13.10
CA GLU A 21 -0.28 -19.75 14.27
C GLU A 21 1.06 -19.74 15.04
N LEU A 22 2.19 -19.74 14.35
CA LEU A 22 3.51 -19.57 14.99
C LEU A 22 3.62 -18.21 15.68
N PHE A 23 3.06 -17.17 15.11
CA PHE A 23 2.97 -15.86 15.74
C PHE A 23 2.16 -15.90 17.02
N LYS A 24 1.02 -16.61 17.03
CA LYS A 24 0.21 -16.83 18.22
C LYS A 24 1.02 -17.49 19.34
N ASP A 25 1.65 -18.63 19.05
CA ASP A 25 2.41 -19.39 20.05
C ASP A 25 3.51 -18.55 20.71
N LYS A 26 4.10 -17.65 19.94
CA LYS A 26 5.19 -16.78 20.40
C LYS A 26 4.71 -15.54 21.16
N TRP A 27 3.59 -14.95 20.74
CA TRP A 27 3.22 -13.62 21.18
C TRP A 27 1.87 -13.49 21.88
N ASP A 28 1.02 -14.54 21.89
CA ASP A 28 -0.35 -14.44 22.42
C ASP A 28 -0.37 -14.10 23.91
N SER A 29 0.57 -14.62 24.68
CA SER A 29 0.70 -14.31 26.10
C SER A 29 0.93 -12.80 26.36
N LYS A 30 1.59 -12.10 25.44
CA LYS A 30 1.94 -10.68 25.58
C LYS A 30 1.01 -9.75 24.80
N TYR A 31 0.54 -10.20 23.63
CA TYR A 31 -0.27 -9.40 22.71
C TYR A 31 -1.46 -10.17 22.12
N PRO A 32 -2.40 -10.68 22.94
CA PRO A 32 -3.47 -11.58 22.46
C PRO A 32 -4.41 -10.92 21.43
N LYS A 33 -4.56 -9.61 21.51
CA LYS A 33 -5.44 -8.88 20.58
C LYS A 33 -4.94 -8.86 19.15
N ILE A 34 -3.63 -9.03 18.91
CA ILE A 34 -3.07 -8.98 17.56
C ILE A 34 -3.47 -10.23 16.79
N TYR A 35 -3.18 -11.41 17.34
CA TYR A 35 -3.60 -12.66 16.71
C TYR A 35 -5.10 -12.71 16.50
N LYS A 36 -5.90 -12.41 17.54
CA LYS A 36 -7.35 -12.40 17.44
C LYS A 36 -7.84 -11.50 16.31
N SER A 37 -7.32 -10.29 16.20
CA SER A 37 -7.70 -9.34 15.12
C SER A 37 -7.40 -9.89 13.73
N TRP A 38 -6.25 -10.53 13.54
CA TRP A 38 -5.88 -11.10 12.26
C TRP A 38 -6.69 -12.34 11.92
N HIS A 39 -6.90 -13.22 12.91
CA HIS A 39 -7.70 -14.43 12.74
C HIS A 39 -9.16 -14.12 12.43
N ASP A 40 -9.79 -13.24 13.20
CA ASP A 40 -11.21 -12.87 13.02
C ASP A 40 -11.47 -12.18 11.65
N ASN A 41 -10.46 -11.52 11.09
CA ASN A 41 -10.54 -10.86 9.78
C ASN A 41 -9.87 -11.66 8.67
N TRP A 42 -9.48 -12.91 8.90
CA TRP A 42 -8.69 -13.68 7.95
C TRP A 42 -9.35 -13.81 6.57
N ALA A 43 -10.65 -14.07 6.51
CA ALA A 43 -11.37 -14.18 5.25
C ALA A 43 -11.23 -12.93 4.35
N THR A 44 -11.13 -11.75 4.96
CA THR A 44 -10.89 -10.49 4.23
C THR A 44 -9.41 -10.30 3.90
N LEU A 45 -8.53 -10.55 4.85
CA LEU A 45 -7.09 -10.39 4.68
C LEU A 45 -6.52 -11.38 3.66
N SER A 46 -7.01 -12.62 3.64
CA SER A 46 -6.53 -13.66 2.74
C SER A 46 -6.84 -13.39 1.27
N THR A 47 -7.80 -12.52 0.95
CA THR A 47 -8.07 -12.10 -0.44
C THR A 47 -6.85 -11.53 -1.14
N TYR A 48 -5.92 -10.96 -0.38
CA TYR A 48 -4.65 -10.46 -0.84
C TYR A 48 -3.78 -11.54 -1.52
N PHE A 49 -3.84 -12.81 -1.06
CA PHE A 49 -3.08 -13.93 -1.63
C PHE A 49 -3.57 -14.38 -3.00
N LYS A 50 -4.75 -13.90 -3.45
CA LYS A 50 -5.25 -14.13 -4.82
C LYS A 50 -4.41 -13.43 -5.88
N TYR A 51 -3.67 -12.40 -5.50
CA TYR A 51 -2.86 -11.61 -6.42
C TYR A 51 -1.42 -12.14 -6.51
N PRO A 52 -0.77 -12.03 -7.69
CA PRO A 52 0.64 -12.35 -7.86
C PRO A 52 1.55 -11.53 -6.95
N GLU A 53 2.73 -12.05 -6.64
CA GLU A 53 3.66 -11.43 -5.71
C GLU A 53 4.02 -9.98 -6.08
N ALA A 54 4.21 -9.69 -7.38
CA ALA A 54 4.52 -8.35 -7.84
C ALA A 54 3.40 -7.34 -7.53
N VAL A 55 2.13 -7.74 -7.67
CA VAL A 55 0.96 -6.94 -7.28
C VAL A 55 0.86 -6.83 -5.77
N ARG A 56 1.09 -7.93 -5.04
CA ARG A 56 1.07 -7.92 -3.56
C ARG A 56 2.08 -6.95 -2.96
N ARG A 57 3.26 -6.82 -3.58
CA ARG A 57 4.27 -5.83 -3.17
C ARG A 57 3.77 -4.39 -3.25
N LEU A 58 2.91 -4.07 -4.23
CA LEU A 58 2.27 -2.75 -4.28
C LEU A 58 1.30 -2.53 -3.11
N ILE A 59 0.52 -3.55 -2.79
CA ILE A 59 -0.53 -3.46 -1.76
C ILE A 59 0.09 -3.17 -0.38
N TYR A 60 1.16 -3.87 0.00
CA TYR A 60 1.78 -3.65 1.32
C TYR A 60 2.90 -2.60 1.33
N SER A 61 3.22 -2.00 0.18
CA SER A 61 4.22 -0.94 0.09
C SER A 61 3.54 0.42 0.00
N THR A 62 3.76 1.25 1.01
CA THR A 62 3.24 2.63 1.06
C THR A 62 4.28 3.67 0.69
N ASN A 63 5.48 3.24 0.24
CA ASN A 63 6.62 4.12 -0.01
C ASN A 63 6.31 5.28 -0.96
N ALA A 64 5.51 5.05 -2.00
CA ALA A 64 5.16 6.08 -2.97
C ALA A 64 4.30 7.19 -2.34
N ILE A 65 3.24 6.80 -1.61
CA ILE A 65 2.36 7.77 -0.94
C ILE A 65 3.06 8.46 0.24
N GLU A 66 3.92 7.77 0.96
CA GLU A 66 4.73 8.37 2.01
C GLU A 66 5.71 9.40 1.44
N GLY A 67 6.36 9.08 0.32
CA GLY A 67 7.22 10.01 -0.41
C GLY A 67 6.46 11.24 -0.88
N PHE A 68 5.29 11.06 -1.46
CA PHE A 68 4.40 12.14 -1.87
C PHE A 68 3.98 13.02 -0.69
N ASN A 69 3.48 12.42 0.38
CA ASN A 69 3.07 13.14 1.59
C ASN A 69 4.23 13.91 2.23
N ARG A 70 5.45 13.37 2.18
CA ARG A 70 6.65 14.06 2.66
C ARG A 70 6.92 15.33 1.84
N GLN A 71 6.77 15.27 0.53
CA GLN A 71 6.92 16.44 -0.35
C GLN A 71 5.83 17.48 -0.10
N LEU A 72 4.56 17.06 0.02
CA LEU A 72 3.47 17.96 0.38
C LEU A 72 3.72 18.66 1.72
N ARG A 73 4.18 17.93 2.74
CA ARG A 73 4.50 18.51 4.05
C ARG A 73 5.60 19.58 3.99
N LYS A 74 6.56 19.48 3.08
CA LYS A 74 7.57 20.53 2.90
C LYS A 74 6.93 21.84 2.48
N VAL A 75 5.92 21.80 1.62
CA VAL A 75 5.20 22.98 1.13
C VAL A 75 4.24 23.51 2.20
N THR A 76 3.47 22.63 2.86
CA THR A 76 2.47 23.03 3.85
C THR A 76 3.08 23.56 5.15
N ARG A 77 4.28 23.12 5.53
CA ARG A 77 4.97 23.60 6.75
C ARG A 77 5.36 25.08 6.67
N SER A 78 5.59 25.58 5.46
CA SER A 78 5.96 27.00 5.27
C SER A 78 4.77 27.94 5.38
N LYS A 79 3.55 27.43 5.31
CA LYS A 79 2.32 28.21 5.37
C LYS A 79 1.26 27.46 6.18
N THR A 80 1.09 27.84 7.43
CA THR A 80 0.22 27.14 8.38
C THR A 80 -1.22 27.65 8.40
N VAL A 81 -1.46 28.85 7.84
CA VAL A 81 -2.80 29.48 7.78
C VAL A 81 -3.11 29.89 6.36
N PHE A 82 -4.29 29.53 5.90
CA PHE A 82 -4.82 29.88 4.59
C PHE A 82 -6.05 30.78 4.75
N PRO A 83 -6.18 31.82 3.93
CA PRO A 83 -7.31 32.76 4.01
C PRO A 83 -8.63 32.15 3.57
N SER A 84 -8.61 31.08 2.77
CA SER A 84 -9.79 30.36 2.31
C SER A 84 -9.45 28.93 1.90
N ASP A 85 -10.47 28.07 1.79
CA ASP A 85 -10.33 26.69 1.28
C ASP A 85 -9.82 26.66 -0.16
N ASP A 86 -10.25 27.62 -0.99
CA ASP A 86 -9.78 27.76 -2.37
C ASP A 86 -8.27 28.03 -2.45
N SER A 87 -7.75 28.84 -1.53
CA SER A 87 -6.31 29.13 -1.48
C SER A 87 -5.50 27.89 -1.06
N LEU A 88 -6.04 27.08 -0.16
CA LEU A 88 -5.47 25.79 0.22
C LEU A 88 -5.47 24.82 -0.98
N LEU A 89 -6.61 24.66 -1.65
CA LEU A 89 -6.75 23.78 -2.81
C LEU A 89 -5.80 24.20 -3.96
N LYS A 90 -5.69 25.49 -4.26
CA LYS A 90 -4.73 26.00 -5.24
C LYS A 90 -3.29 25.64 -4.88
N MET A 91 -2.90 25.82 -3.62
CA MET A 91 -1.55 25.49 -3.19
C MET A 91 -1.29 23.98 -3.30
N LEU A 92 -2.23 23.13 -2.86
CA LEU A 92 -2.11 21.68 -2.96
C LEU A 92 -2.02 21.23 -4.43
N TYR A 93 -2.83 21.81 -5.31
CA TYR A 93 -2.78 21.54 -6.74
C TYR A 93 -1.42 21.89 -7.35
N LEU A 94 -0.91 23.11 -7.11
CA LEU A 94 0.39 23.54 -7.63
C LEU A 94 1.54 22.69 -7.07
N ALA A 95 1.50 22.36 -5.77
CA ALA A 95 2.47 21.48 -5.15
C ALA A 95 2.45 20.08 -5.77
N THR A 96 1.26 19.53 -6.03
CA THR A 96 1.09 18.22 -6.68
C THR A 96 1.67 18.24 -8.09
N MET A 97 1.38 19.29 -8.87
CA MET A 97 1.92 19.47 -10.23
C MET A 97 3.46 19.52 -10.22
N ASP A 98 4.06 20.23 -9.26
CA ASP A 98 5.53 20.31 -9.15
C ASP A 98 6.16 19.00 -8.69
N ILE A 99 5.52 18.29 -7.75
CA ILE A 99 5.98 16.99 -7.28
C ILE A 99 5.93 15.95 -8.40
N THR A 100 4.82 15.89 -9.14
CA THR A 100 4.62 14.89 -10.22
C THR A 100 5.54 15.11 -11.40
N LYS A 101 5.90 16.36 -11.73
CA LYS A 101 6.94 16.66 -12.74
C LYS A 101 8.29 16.01 -12.42
N LYS A 102 8.60 15.80 -11.15
CA LYS A 102 9.85 15.17 -10.68
C LYS A 102 9.78 13.63 -10.66
N TRP A 103 8.60 13.07 -10.89
CA TRP A 103 8.41 11.63 -10.99
C TRP A 103 8.76 11.13 -12.40
N THR A 104 10.04 11.09 -12.68
CA THR A 104 10.57 10.64 -13.98
C THR A 104 10.93 9.15 -13.99
N GLY A 105 10.95 8.52 -12.82
CA GLY A 105 11.31 7.11 -12.68
C GLY A 105 10.11 6.20 -12.84
N HIS A 106 10.20 5.25 -13.76
CA HIS A 106 9.27 4.12 -13.83
C HIS A 106 9.75 3.01 -12.90
N ARG A 107 8.81 2.34 -12.23
CA ARG A 107 9.11 1.12 -11.50
C ARG A 107 9.61 0.08 -12.49
N GLN A 108 10.73 -0.60 -12.20
CA GLN A 108 11.37 -1.55 -13.13
C GLN A 108 10.43 -2.69 -13.57
N ASP A 109 9.54 -3.13 -12.67
CA ASP A 109 8.59 -4.22 -12.88
C ASP A 109 7.16 -3.73 -13.28
N TRP A 110 7.00 -2.43 -13.64
CA TRP A 110 5.70 -1.84 -13.92
C TRP A 110 4.97 -2.52 -15.07
N GLY A 111 5.65 -2.84 -16.17
CA GLY A 111 5.05 -3.55 -17.31
C GLY A 111 4.45 -4.90 -16.93
N GLN A 112 5.17 -5.68 -16.11
CA GLN A 112 4.68 -6.96 -15.60
C GLN A 112 3.48 -6.78 -14.66
N ILE A 113 3.55 -5.80 -13.76
CA ILE A 113 2.47 -5.48 -12.82
C ILE A 113 1.22 -5.03 -13.58
N HIS A 114 1.38 -4.16 -14.57
CA HIS A 114 0.28 -3.66 -15.40
C HIS A 114 -0.43 -4.81 -16.13
N SER A 115 0.34 -5.68 -16.81
CA SER A 115 -0.23 -6.85 -17.49
C SER A 115 -0.98 -7.78 -16.53
N GLN A 116 -0.47 -7.98 -15.32
CA GLN A 116 -1.17 -8.77 -14.30
C GLN A 116 -2.46 -8.09 -13.84
N LEU A 117 -2.44 -6.77 -13.64
CA LEU A 117 -3.64 -6.01 -13.27
C LEU A 117 -4.69 -5.99 -14.39
N GLU A 118 -4.27 -5.96 -15.65
CA GLU A 118 -5.18 -6.07 -16.80
C GLU A 118 -5.96 -7.39 -16.78
N ILE A 119 -5.31 -8.50 -16.43
CA ILE A 119 -5.99 -9.81 -16.32
C ILE A 119 -7.07 -9.78 -15.22
N TYR A 120 -6.79 -9.16 -14.07
CA TYR A 120 -7.74 -9.13 -12.94
C TYR A 120 -8.81 -8.04 -13.05
N PHE A 121 -8.54 -6.99 -13.82
CA PHE A 121 -9.37 -5.78 -13.90
C PHE A 121 -9.59 -5.32 -15.35
N GLU A 122 -9.72 -6.26 -16.28
CA GLU A 122 -9.84 -6.02 -17.72
C GLU A 122 -10.88 -4.92 -18.04
N GLU A 123 -12.09 -5.02 -17.48
CA GLU A 123 -13.17 -4.05 -17.71
C GLU A 123 -12.83 -2.63 -17.25
N ARG A 124 -11.95 -2.49 -16.24
CA ARG A 124 -11.58 -1.19 -15.67
C ARG A 124 -10.39 -0.55 -16.35
N LEU A 125 -9.52 -1.36 -16.94
CA LEU A 125 -8.26 -0.92 -17.53
C LEU A 125 -8.30 -0.91 -19.07
N ALA A 126 -9.28 -1.58 -19.70
CA ALA A 126 -9.46 -1.56 -21.15
C ALA A 126 -9.54 -0.13 -21.68
N GLY A 127 -8.60 0.21 -22.56
CA GLY A 127 -8.52 1.53 -23.21
C GLY A 127 -7.83 2.64 -22.40
N ARG A 128 -7.23 2.35 -21.26
CA ARG A 128 -6.37 3.28 -20.53
C ARG A 128 -4.91 2.95 -20.79
N ASN A 129 -4.29 3.66 -21.71
CA ASN A 129 -2.83 3.69 -21.84
C ASN A 129 -2.27 4.45 -20.62
N LEU A 130 -1.84 3.73 -19.61
CA LEU A 130 -1.15 4.28 -18.43
C LEU A 130 0.36 4.30 -18.65
#